data_9213bc98db092bdbb0c2de9657299a3b
#
_entry.id   9213bc98db092bdbb0c2de9657299a3b
#
_cell.length_a   1.000
_cell.length_b   1.000
_cell.length_c   1.000
_cell.angle_alpha   90.00
_cell.angle_beta   90.00
_cell.angle_gamma   90.00
#
_symmetry.space_group_name_H-M   'P 1'
#
loop_
_entity.id
_entity.type
_entity.pdbx_description
1 polymer ?
#
loop_
_entity_poly.entity_id
_entity_poly.type
_entity_poly.pdbx_seq_one_letter_code
_entity_poly.pdbx_strand_id
1 'polypeptide(L)'
;NYMTTNDNGKNDYLIIENIERFPENNLEIYNRYGVRVYKTDGYGINGNVFTGYFQAKVTVDKNEKLPTGTYYYILNYTKHDKSGQTQVIKKVGYIHLENH
;
A
#
# COMPACT_ATOMS: atom_id res chain seq x y z
N ASN A 1 -10.86 -0.70 2.31
CA ASN A 1 -10.43 -1.32 1.04
C ASN A 1 -10.42 -2.83 1.15
N TYR A 2 -10.81 -3.47 0.08
CA TYR A 2 -10.85 -4.92 -0.04
C TYR A 2 -9.96 -5.33 -1.20
N MET A 3 -9.15 -6.37 -1.00
CA MET A 3 -8.35 -6.93 -2.08
C MET A 3 -8.27 -8.44 -1.95
N THR A 4 -8.17 -9.10 -3.08
CA THR A 4 -8.02 -10.56 -3.15
C THR A 4 -6.95 -10.89 -4.17
N THR A 5 -6.19 -11.94 -3.92
CA THR A 5 -5.04 -12.29 -4.75
C THR A 5 -5.27 -13.60 -5.53
N ASN A 6 -6.44 -13.74 -6.12
CA ASN A 6 -6.78 -14.94 -6.88
C ASN A 6 -6.46 -14.85 -8.38
N ASP A 7 -5.73 -13.81 -8.79
CA ASP A 7 -5.28 -13.60 -10.17
C ASP A 7 -6.41 -13.49 -11.19
N ASN A 8 -7.57 -13.02 -10.76
CA ASN A 8 -8.70 -12.85 -11.66
C ASN A 8 -8.76 -11.46 -12.31
N GLY A 9 -7.75 -10.63 -12.09
CA GLY A 9 -7.69 -9.27 -12.63
C GLY A 9 -8.51 -8.26 -11.87
N LYS A 10 -9.14 -8.65 -10.78
CA LYS A 10 -9.96 -7.77 -9.93
C LYS A 10 -9.38 -7.73 -8.53
N ASN A 11 -9.10 -6.54 -8.05
CA ASN A 11 -8.65 -6.32 -6.66
C ASN A 11 -7.42 -7.13 -6.29
N ASP A 12 -6.55 -7.43 -7.28
CA ASP A 12 -5.32 -8.20 -7.04
C ASP A 12 -4.22 -7.37 -6.39
N TYR A 13 -4.45 -6.08 -6.24
CA TYR A 13 -3.53 -5.18 -5.55
C TYR A 13 -4.32 -4.09 -4.82
N LEU A 14 -3.65 -3.42 -3.89
CA LEU A 14 -4.29 -2.34 -3.15
C LEU A 14 -4.46 -1.13 -4.06
N ILE A 15 -5.72 -0.77 -4.32
CA ILE A 15 -6.06 0.37 -5.15
C ILE A 15 -6.26 1.59 -4.25
N ILE A 16 -5.45 2.61 -4.48
CA ILE A 16 -5.62 3.90 -3.82
C ILE A 16 -6.01 4.89 -4.90
N GLU A 17 -7.24 5.36 -4.82
CA GLU A 17 -7.85 6.19 -5.84
C GLU A 17 -7.06 7.50 -6.03
N ASN A 18 -6.75 7.81 -7.29
CA ASN A 18 -6.06 9.05 -7.68
C ASN A 18 -4.63 9.18 -7.17
N ILE A 19 -4.02 8.11 -6.67
CA ILE A 19 -2.66 8.20 -6.12
C ILE A 19 -1.63 8.64 -7.16
N GLU A 20 -1.89 8.38 -8.43
CA GLU A 20 -0.99 8.77 -9.53
C GLU A 20 -0.85 10.28 -9.64
N ARG A 21 -1.77 11.04 -9.07
CA ARG A 21 -1.67 12.50 -9.02
C ARG A 21 -0.70 12.99 -7.96
N PHE A 22 -0.28 12.10 -7.07
CA PHE A 22 0.56 12.44 -5.92
C PHE A 22 1.76 11.52 -5.87
N PRO A 23 2.71 11.68 -6.82
CA PRO A 23 3.88 10.79 -6.86
C PRO A 23 4.81 10.97 -5.66
N GLU A 24 4.74 12.11 -4.99
CA GLU A 24 5.47 12.33 -3.74
C GLU A 24 4.65 11.76 -2.59
N ASN A 25 4.69 10.44 -2.46
CA ASN A 25 3.94 9.74 -1.42
C ASN A 25 4.78 8.65 -0.80
N ASN A 26 4.36 8.21 0.38
CA ASN A 26 4.87 6.97 0.96
C ASN A 26 3.73 6.21 1.60
N LEU A 27 3.85 4.90 1.58
CA LEU A 27 2.84 3.99 2.09
C LEU A 27 3.48 2.97 3.00
N GLU A 28 2.88 2.77 4.17
CA GLU A 28 3.25 1.71 5.09
C GLU A 28 2.02 0.87 5.40
N ILE A 29 2.21 -0.45 5.47
CA ILE A 29 1.14 -1.38 5.79
C ILE A 29 1.57 -2.19 7.00
N TYR A 30 0.64 -2.37 7.94
CA TYR A 30 0.86 -3.05 9.20
C TYR A 30 -0.15 -4.16 9.39
N ASN A 31 0.26 -5.23 10.06
CA ASN A 31 -0.68 -6.26 10.44
C ASN A 31 -1.43 -5.85 11.71
N ARG A 32 -2.35 -6.71 12.17
CA ARG A 32 -3.18 -6.42 13.35
C ARG A 32 -2.38 -6.31 14.64
N TYR A 33 -1.16 -6.80 14.66
CA TYR A 33 -0.28 -6.70 15.84
C TYR A 33 0.60 -5.45 15.80
N GLY A 34 0.43 -4.61 14.77
CA GLY A 34 1.23 -3.40 14.64
C GLY A 34 2.60 -3.63 14.05
N VAL A 35 2.85 -4.80 13.47
CA VAL A 35 4.12 -5.09 12.79
C VAL A 35 4.03 -4.63 11.34
N ARG A 36 5.03 -3.83 10.92
CA ARG A 36 5.07 -3.35 9.55
C ARG A 36 5.43 -4.48 8.61
N VAL A 37 4.59 -4.68 7.61
CA VAL A 37 4.75 -5.76 6.63
C VAL A 37 5.10 -5.24 5.24
N TYR A 38 4.96 -3.92 5.01
CA TYR A 38 5.23 -3.33 3.70
C TYR A 38 5.51 -1.84 3.84
N LYS A 39 6.44 -1.33 3.06
CA LYS A 39 6.74 0.10 2.98
C LYS A 39 7.26 0.42 1.59
N THR A 40 6.79 1.52 1.02
CA THR A 40 7.30 1.99 -0.26
C THR A 40 7.13 3.50 -0.39
N ASP A 41 7.96 4.10 -1.23
CA ASP A 41 7.78 5.46 -1.72
C ASP A 41 7.25 5.38 -3.16
N GLY A 42 6.44 6.36 -3.56
CA GLY A 42 5.91 6.41 -4.92
C GLY A 42 4.94 5.29 -5.22
N TYR A 43 4.05 5.00 -4.29
CA TYR A 43 3.03 3.97 -4.49
C TYR A 43 2.15 4.31 -5.69
N GLY A 44 1.84 3.32 -6.49
CA GLY A 44 0.99 3.47 -7.68
C GLY A 44 1.71 3.98 -8.92
N ILE A 45 3.01 4.26 -8.82
CA ILE A 45 3.80 4.79 -9.93
C ILE A 45 4.58 3.65 -10.56
N ASN A 46 4.49 3.53 -11.89
CA ASN A 46 5.25 2.54 -12.68
C ASN A 46 5.03 1.11 -12.19
N GLY A 47 3.79 0.77 -11.80
CA GLY A 47 3.46 -0.57 -11.37
C GLY A 47 3.89 -0.90 -9.95
N ASN A 48 4.32 0.09 -9.19
CA ASN A 48 4.70 -0.09 -7.78
C ASN A 48 3.45 -0.21 -6.92
N VAL A 49 2.98 -1.44 -6.74
CA VAL A 49 1.73 -1.71 -6.01
C VAL A 49 1.92 -2.88 -5.04
N PHE A 50 1.12 -2.88 -3.99
CA PHE A 50 1.10 -3.95 -3.00
C PHE A 50 0.19 -5.08 -3.45
N THR A 51 0.74 -6.29 -3.50
CA THR A 51 0.02 -7.47 -4.00
C THR A 51 -0.17 -8.54 -2.94
N GLY A 52 -0.07 -8.19 -1.66
CA GLY A 52 -0.37 -9.11 -0.57
C GLY A 52 0.81 -9.96 -0.12
N TYR A 53 2.02 -9.60 -0.50
CA TYR A 53 3.23 -10.32 -0.11
C TYR A 53 4.01 -9.56 0.96
N PHE A 54 4.59 -10.30 1.86
CA PHE A 54 5.46 -9.74 2.88
C PHE A 54 6.71 -9.13 2.23
N GLN A 55 7.06 -7.93 2.66
CA GLN A 55 8.27 -7.25 2.21
C GLN A 55 9.31 -7.30 3.33
N ALA A 56 10.43 -7.95 3.09
CA ALA A 56 11.52 -8.01 4.04
C ALA A 56 12.78 -7.43 3.42
N LYS A 57 13.62 -6.83 4.26
CA LYS A 57 14.90 -6.26 3.80
C LYS A 57 15.86 -7.34 3.33
N VAL A 58 15.90 -8.42 4.09
CA VAL A 58 16.71 -9.58 3.77
C VAL A 58 15.81 -10.79 3.89
N THR A 59 15.58 -11.49 2.78
CA THR A 59 14.72 -12.65 2.79
C THR A 59 15.23 -13.67 1.80
N VAL A 60 15.13 -14.91 2.19
CA VAL A 60 15.39 -16.05 1.30
C VAL A 60 14.16 -16.30 0.43
N ASP A 61 12.98 -16.01 0.96
CA ASP A 61 11.73 -16.18 0.26
C ASP A 61 11.04 -14.83 0.10
N LYS A 62 11.21 -14.25 -1.09
CA LYS A 62 10.62 -12.95 -1.42
C LYS A 62 9.13 -13.01 -1.74
N ASN A 63 8.59 -14.23 -1.83
CA ASN A 63 7.22 -14.44 -2.29
C ASN A 63 6.32 -14.95 -1.17
N GLU A 64 6.65 -14.67 0.07
CA GLU A 64 5.83 -15.08 1.19
C GLU A 64 4.53 -14.28 1.22
N LYS A 65 3.41 -14.98 1.06
CA LYS A 65 2.10 -14.35 1.13
C LYS A 65 1.74 -14.02 2.57
N LEU A 66 1.12 -12.86 2.73
CA LEU A 66 0.57 -12.49 4.03
C LEU A 66 -0.71 -13.29 4.30
N PRO A 67 -0.97 -13.63 5.56
CA PRO A 67 -2.22 -14.31 5.91
C PRO A 67 -3.45 -13.48 5.57
N THR A 68 -4.53 -14.15 5.22
CA THR A 68 -5.84 -13.50 5.09
C THR A 68 -6.20 -12.82 6.40
N GLY A 69 -6.69 -11.59 6.32
CA GLY A 69 -7.10 -10.86 7.51
C GLY A 69 -7.17 -9.38 7.26
N THR A 70 -7.27 -8.63 8.36
CA THR A 70 -7.35 -7.18 8.33
C THR A 70 -5.97 -6.60 8.59
N TYR A 71 -5.58 -5.68 7.71
CA TYR A 71 -4.35 -4.91 7.83
C TYR A 71 -4.72 -3.45 7.86
N TYR A 72 -3.80 -2.59 8.26
CA TYR A 72 -4.06 -1.17 8.13
C TYR A 72 -2.88 -0.48 7.47
N TYR A 73 -3.17 0.66 6.86
CA TYR A 73 -2.15 1.41 6.14
C TYR A 73 -2.07 2.84 6.62
N ILE A 74 -0.88 3.40 6.46
CA ILE A 74 -0.63 4.81 6.66
C ILE A 74 -0.07 5.33 5.34
N LEU A 75 -0.77 6.30 4.75
CA LEU A 75 -0.37 6.94 3.51
C LEU A 75 -0.09 8.40 3.79
N ASN A 76 1.10 8.85 3.39
CA ASN A 76 1.43 10.27 3.39
C ASN A 76 1.68 10.71 1.95
N TYR A 77 1.15 11.85 1.56
CA TYR A 77 1.46 12.41 0.26
C TYR A 77 1.57 13.92 0.32
N THR A 78 2.34 14.48 -0.61
CA THR A 78 2.54 15.91 -0.71
C THR A 78 1.61 16.48 -1.76
N LYS A 79 0.86 17.49 -1.37
CA LYS A 79 -0.05 18.21 -2.25
C LYS A 79 0.53 19.60 -2.50
N HIS A 80 0.63 19.97 -3.77
CA HIS A 80 1.09 21.29 -4.19
C HIS A 80 -0.10 22.12 -4.64
N ASP A 81 -0.27 23.30 -4.06
CA ASP A 81 -1.37 24.18 -4.48
C ASP A 81 -0.91 25.17 -5.54
N LYS A 82 -1.85 25.95 -6.05
CA LYS A 82 -1.57 26.91 -7.13
C LYS A 82 -0.66 28.05 -6.70
N SER A 83 -0.59 28.34 -5.42
CA SER A 83 0.28 29.40 -4.89
C SER A 83 1.71 28.93 -4.64
N GLY A 84 2.00 27.66 -4.89
CA GLY A 84 3.31 27.08 -4.66
C GLY A 84 3.53 26.58 -3.25
N GLN A 85 2.51 26.65 -2.39
CA GLN A 85 2.60 26.08 -1.04
C GLN A 85 2.43 24.58 -1.11
N THR A 86 3.15 23.87 -0.23
CA THR A 86 3.05 22.43 -0.13
C THR A 86 2.39 22.05 1.18
N GLN A 87 1.66 20.94 1.14
CA GLN A 87 0.98 20.40 2.31
C GLN A 87 1.15 18.89 2.32
N VAL A 88 1.60 18.33 3.45
CA VAL A 88 1.67 16.89 3.61
C VAL A 88 0.36 16.41 4.22
N ILE A 89 -0.28 15.48 3.55
CA ILE A 89 -1.55 14.92 3.99
C ILE A 89 -1.33 13.48 4.41
N LYS A 90 -1.84 13.12 5.58
CA LYS A 90 -1.77 11.78 6.13
C LYS A 90 -3.16 11.14 6.10
N LYS A 91 -3.23 9.95 5.52
CA LYS A 91 -4.46 9.16 5.54
C LYS A 91 -4.18 7.79 6.13
N VAL A 92 -5.12 7.30 6.92
CA VAL A 92 -5.05 5.96 7.51
C VAL A 92 -6.33 5.21 7.14
N GLY A 93 -6.21 3.92 7.00
CA GLY A 93 -7.36 3.10 6.66
C GLY A 93 -7.05 1.63 6.86
N TYR A 94 -8.04 0.80 6.54
CA TYR A 94 -7.93 -0.64 6.70
C TYR A 94 -7.98 -1.33 5.35
N ILE A 95 -7.27 -2.46 5.27
CA ILE A 95 -7.29 -3.35 4.13
C ILE A 95 -7.83 -4.67 4.60
N HIS A 96 -8.87 -5.15 3.94
CA HIS A 96 -9.32 -6.53 4.13
C HIS A 96 -8.65 -7.36 3.04
N LEU A 97 -7.67 -8.16 3.44
CA LEU A 97 -6.86 -8.95 2.52
C LEU A 97 -7.33 -10.40 2.52
N GLU A 98 -7.61 -10.91 1.35
CA GLU A 98 -7.97 -12.31 1.16
C GLU A 98 -6.97 -12.94 0.20
N ASN A 99 -6.06 -13.75 0.73
CA ASN A 99 -5.04 -14.44 -0.04
C ASN A 99 -5.48 -15.87 -0.35
N HIS A 100 -5.35 -16.25 -1.60
CA HIS A 100 -5.71 -17.60 -2.07
C HIS A 100 -4.49 -18.41 -2.45
#